data_2c2642c97033628f465bc348ce1a215f
#
_entry.id   2c2642c97033628f465bc348ce1a215f
#
_cell.length_a   1.000
_cell.length_b   1.000
_cell.length_c   1.000
_cell.angle_alpha   90.00
_cell.angle_beta   90.00
_cell.angle_gamma   90.00
#
_symmetry.space_group_name_H-M   'P 1'
#
loop_
_entity.id
_entity.type
_entity.pdbx_description
1 polymer ?
#
loop_
_entity_poly.entity_id
_entity_poly.type
_entity_poly.pdbx_seq_one_letter_code
_entity_poly.pdbx_strand_id
1 'polypeptide(L)'
;MKRSKADIVREYGPFPGADNVGGVSYDGRHVWFAGGDKLNAFDPASGKALRSIDVPAHAGTAFDGEHLFQLADERIQKIDPQTGRVLATIPAPAGGGSGLAWAEGTLWVGQHRARKIHQIDPQTGAVLRTIESNRFVTGVTWSDGELWHGTWEDDASELRRIDPRTGEVLESLEMPPGVVVSGLESDGGDQFFCGGGNSGKVRAVRRPRRGSAASSGAASPGEPARK
;
A
#
# COMPACT_ATOMS: atom_id res chain seq x y z
N MET A 1 10.15 17.06 -7.93
CA MET A 1 10.11 15.89 -7.02
C MET A 1 10.74 16.26 -5.68
N LYS A 2 10.00 16.12 -4.57
CA LYS A 2 10.51 16.30 -3.22
C LYS A 2 11.16 15.00 -2.72
N ARG A 3 12.31 15.08 -2.04
CA ARG A 3 13.00 13.93 -1.46
C ARG A 3 13.25 14.15 0.02
N SER A 4 13.03 13.10 0.82
CA SER A 4 13.35 13.09 2.25
C SER A 4 13.69 11.68 2.70
N LYS A 5 14.25 11.54 3.90
CA LYS A 5 14.46 10.24 4.54
C LYS A 5 13.15 9.76 5.15
N ALA A 6 12.90 8.47 5.09
CA ALA A 6 11.79 7.83 5.78
C ALA A 6 12.05 7.85 7.30
N ASP A 7 11.00 8.13 8.08
CA ASP A 7 11.01 8.09 9.54
C ASP A 7 10.28 6.82 10.00
N ILE A 8 11.02 5.79 10.39
CA ILE A 8 10.47 4.55 10.93
C ILE A 8 10.13 4.79 12.39
N VAL A 9 8.86 4.86 12.71
CA VAL A 9 8.37 5.17 14.07
C VAL A 9 8.19 3.93 14.94
N ARG A 10 8.01 2.75 14.30
CA ARG A 10 7.86 1.46 15.01
C ARG A 10 8.18 0.26 14.11
N GLU A 11 8.67 -0.81 14.73
CA GLU A 11 8.80 -2.13 14.10
C GLU A 11 7.95 -3.16 14.85
N TYR A 12 7.36 -4.10 14.09
CA TYR A 12 6.56 -5.21 14.57
C TYR A 12 7.17 -6.52 14.07
N GLY A 13 7.11 -7.55 14.88
CA GLY A 13 7.70 -8.86 14.57
C GLY A 13 9.17 -8.95 15.00
N PRO A 14 9.94 -9.98 14.51
CA PRO A 14 9.47 -10.97 13.53
C PRO A 14 8.30 -11.80 14.07
N PHE A 15 7.39 -12.22 13.17
CA PHE A 15 6.21 -12.97 13.55
C PHE A 15 6.47 -14.48 13.47
N PRO A 16 6.10 -15.29 14.48
CA PRO A 16 6.27 -16.73 14.44
C PRO A 16 5.61 -17.36 13.21
N GLY A 17 6.36 -18.17 12.47
CA GLY A 17 5.86 -18.86 11.28
C GLY A 17 5.71 -17.97 10.02
N ALA A 18 6.25 -16.76 10.05
CA ALA A 18 6.27 -15.83 8.93
C ALA A 18 7.67 -15.25 8.72
N ASP A 19 8.58 -16.07 8.18
CA ASP A 19 9.96 -15.67 7.91
C ASP A 19 10.07 -14.61 6.80
N ASN A 20 8.98 -14.42 6.06
CA ASN A 20 8.84 -13.41 5.02
C ASN A 20 7.52 -12.67 5.21
N VAL A 21 7.52 -11.34 5.05
CA VAL A 21 6.34 -10.50 4.99
C VAL A 21 6.21 -9.94 3.58
N GLY A 22 5.16 -10.32 2.88
CA GLY A 22 4.81 -9.83 1.55
C GLY A 22 3.92 -8.58 1.59
N GLY A 23 2.69 -8.69 1.09
CA GLY A 23 1.69 -7.63 1.13
C GLY A 23 1.26 -7.26 2.55
N VAL A 24 0.83 -6.01 2.70
CA VAL A 24 0.30 -5.47 3.96
C VAL A 24 -0.98 -4.70 3.66
N SER A 25 -1.98 -4.80 4.54
CA SER A 25 -3.23 -4.03 4.51
C SER A 25 -3.66 -3.64 5.92
N TYR A 26 -4.59 -2.69 6.02
CA TYR A 26 -5.15 -2.22 7.29
C TYR A 26 -6.68 -2.14 7.20
N ASP A 27 -7.37 -2.77 8.14
CA ASP A 27 -8.85 -2.83 8.16
C ASP A 27 -9.50 -1.75 9.03
N GLY A 28 -8.73 -0.72 9.43
CA GLY A 28 -9.15 0.30 10.38
C GLY A 28 -8.89 -0.07 11.85
N ARG A 29 -8.50 -1.32 12.12
CA ARG A 29 -8.24 -1.83 13.47
C ARG A 29 -7.00 -2.71 13.54
N HIS A 30 -6.84 -3.63 12.58
CA HIS A 30 -5.76 -4.60 12.55
C HIS A 30 -4.94 -4.43 11.28
N VAL A 31 -3.66 -4.71 11.40
CA VAL A 31 -2.79 -4.83 10.23
C VAL A 31 -2.78 -6.28 9.79
N TRP A 32 -3.12 -6.50 8.52
CA TRP A 32 -3.07 -7.79 7.85
C TRP A 32 -1.80 -7.87 6.99
N PHE A 33 -1.17 -9.03 6.97
CA PHE A 33 0.00 -9.24 6.13
C PHE A 33 0.09 -10.66 5.58
N ALA A 34 0.60 -10.78 4.37
CA ALA A 34 0.91 -12.04 3.73
C ALA A 34 2.25 -12.57 4.28
N GLY A 35 2.27 -13.78 4.83
CA GLY A 35 3.48 -14.40 5.35
C GLY A 35 3.27 -15.86 5.75
N GLY A 36 4.24 -16.73 5.44
CA GLY A 36 4.14 -18.17 5.72
C GLY A 36 3.00 -18.84 4.94
N ASP A 37 2.74 -18.39 3.71
CA ASP A 37 1.62 -18.85 2.86
C ASP A 37 0.25 -18.68 3.49
N LYS A 38 0.11 -17.71 4.41
CA LYS A 38 -1.12 -17.36 5.11
C LYS A 38 -1.31 -15.86 5.16
N LEU A 39 -2.56 -15.46 5.34
CA LEU A 39 -2.90 -14.09 5.67
C LEU A 39 -2.98 -13.96 7.19
N ASN A 40 -2.09 -13.18 7.78
CA ASN A 40 -1.95 -13.02 9.22
C ASN A 40 -2.42 -11.64 9.65
N ALA A 41 -2.91 -11.52 10.90
CA ALA A 41 -3.30 -10.25 11.48
C ALA A 41 -2.59 -9.99 12.81
N PHE A 42 -2.25 -8.73 13.07
CA PHE A 42 -1.79 -8.27 14.38
C PHE A 42 -2.45 -6.95 14.79
N ASP A 43 -2.47 -6.70 16.09
CA ASP A 43 -2.90 -5.42 16.65
C ASP A 43 -1.76 -4.40 16.62
N PRO A 44 -1.86 -3.30 15.87
CA PRO A 44 -0.79 -2.31 15.78
C PRO A 44 -0.55 -1.55 17.09
N ALA A 45 -1.51 -1.51 18.01
CA ALA A 45 -1.31 -0.86 19.31
C ALA A 45 -0.37 -1.69 20.21
N SER A 46 -0.62 -3.00 20.32
CA SER A 46 0.18 -3.90 21.15
C SER A 46 1.32 -4.61 20.42
N GLY A 47 1.22 -4.76 19.09
CA GLY A 47 2.12 -5.59 18.28
C GLY A 47 1.86 -7.10 18.37
N LYS A 48 0.80 -7.52 19.06
CA LYS A 48 0.46 -8.94 19.25
C LYS A 48 -0.17 -9.54 18.00
N ALA A 49 0.35 -10.71 17.58
CA ALA A 49 -0.32 -11.54 16.58
C ALA A 49 -1.69 -11.98 17.12
N LEU A 50 -2.72 -11.92 16.27
CA LEU A 50 -4.10 -12.17 16.64
C LEU A 50 -4.61 -13.49 16.05
N ARG A 51 -4.56 -13.61 14.73
CA ARG A 51 -5.10 -14.74 13.98
C ARG A 51 -4.49 -14.84 12.61
N SER A 52 -4.72 -15.97 11.96
CA SER A 52 -4.40 -16.16 10.54
C SER A 52 -5.58 -16.76 9.80
N ILE A 53 -5.61 -16.53 8.49
CA ILE A 53 -6.52 -17.14 7.53
C ILE A 53 -5.68 -18.03 6.61
N ASP A 54 -6.10 -19.28 6.47
CA ASP A 54 -5.39 -20.27 5.67
C ASP A 54 -5.81 -20.14 4.19
N VAL A 55 -5.17 -19.19 3.52
CA VAL A 55 -5.32 -18.91 2.09
C VAL A 55 -3.93 -18.63 1.51
N PRO A 56 -3.67 -19.00 0.26
CA PRO A 56 -2.40 -18.65 -0.40
C PRO A 56 -2.15 -17.14 -0.33
N ALA A 57 -1.08 -16.71 0.33
CA ALA A 57 -0.81 -15.31 0.60
C ALA A 57 0.71 -15.04 0.60
N HIS A 58 1.23 -14.56 -0.53
CA HIS A 58 2.66 -14.24 -0.67
C HIS A 58 2.95 -12.91 -1.38
N ALA A 59 1.90 -12.20 -1.81
CA ALA A 59 2.01 -10.91 -2.50
C ALA A 59 1.02 -9.88 -1.91
N GLY A 60 0.62 -8.88 -2.69
CA GLY A 60 -0.18 -7.74 -2.27
C GLY A 60 -1.49 -8.10 -1.57
N THR A 61 -1.83 -7.33 -0.57
CA THR A 61 -3.09 -7.41 0.20
C THR A 61 -3.76 -6.04 0.19
N ALA A 62 -5.09 -5.99 0.10
CA ALA A 62 -5.89 -4.77 0.18
C ALA A 62 -7.19 -4.99 0.97
N PHE A 63 -7.85 -3.90 1.37
CA PHE A 63 -9.12 -3.92 2.08
C PHE A 63 -10.08 -2.88 1.50
N ASP A 64 -11.34 -3.27 1.19
CA ASP A 64 -12.34 -2.40 0.57
C ASP A 64 -13.28 -1.70 1.57
N GLY A 65 -13.03 -1.87 2.87
CA GLY A 65 -13.90 -1.44 3.97
C GLY A 65 -14.76 -2.57 4.54
N GLU A 66 -14.85 -3.70 3.85
CA GLU A 66 -15.64 -4.87 4.25
C GLU A 66 -14.87 -6.19 4.06
N HIS A 67 -14.15 -6.32 2.96
CA HIS A 67 -13.48 -7.55 2.56
C HIS A 67 -11.99 -7.34 2.31
N LEU A 68 -11.23 -8.40 2.57
CA LEU A 68 -9.82 -8.47 2.18
C LEU A 68 -9.69 -8.97 0.74
N PHE A 69 -8.70 -8.44 0.03
CA PHE A 69 -8.25 -8.94 -1.26
C PHE A 69 -6.81 -9.41 -1.11
N GLN A 70 -6.55 -10.63 -1.50
CA GLN A 70 -5.23 -11.23 -1.43
C GLN A 70 -4.76 -11.67 -2.81
N LEU A 71 -3.63 -11.12 -3.23
CA LEU A 71 -2.96 -11.51 -4.45
C LEU A 71 -2.06 -12.71 -4.20
N ALA A 72 -2.28 -13.78 -4.94
CA ALA A 72 -1.44 -14.97 -4.94
C ALA A 72 -1.41 -15.56 -6.36
N ASP A 73 -0.22 -15.86 -6.86
CA ASP A 73 -0.01 -16.30 -8.24
C ASP A 73 -0.60 -15.28 -9.25
N GLU A 74 -1.48 -15.75 -10.14
CA GLU A 74 -2.17 -14.92 -11.12
C GLU A 74 -3.64 -14.66 -10.73
N ARG A 75 -3.94 -14.66 -9.43
CA ARG A 75 -5.31 -14.52 -8.91
C ARG A 75 -5.36 -13.54 -7.74
N ILE A 76 -6.48 -12.85 -7.64
CA ILE A 76 -6.83 -12.03 -6.48
C ILE A 76 -8.06 -12.67 -5.86
N GLN A 77 -7.95 -13.07 -4.61
CA GLN A 77 -9.06 -13.66 -3.86
C GLN A 77 -9.72 -12.59 -3.00
N LYS A 78 -11.03 -12.43 -3.15
CA LYS A 78 -11.87 -11.65 -2.25
C LYS A 78 -12.26 -12.53 -1.07
N ILE A 79 -11.95 -12.10 0.15
CA ILE A 79 -12.02 -12.92 1.36
C ILE A 79 -12.86 -12.20 2.43
N ASP A 80 -13.78 -12.92 3.04
CA ASP A 80 -14.45 -12.48 4.25
C ASP A 80 -13.44 -12.49 5.43
N PRO A 81 -13.10 -11.35 6.02
CA PRO A 81 -12.09 -11.28 7.08
C PRO A 81 -12.53 -11.98 8.37
N GLN A 82 -13.80 -12.21 8.57
CA GLN A 82 -14.34 -12.85 9.77
C GLN A 82 -14.21 -14.37 9.70
N THR A 83 -14.67 -14.95 8.60
CA THR A 83 -14.74 -16.39 8.41
C THR A 83 -13.53 -16.98 7.70
N GLY A 84 -12.76 -16.17 6.99
CA GLY A 84 -11.66 -16.59 6.12
C GLY A 84 -12.14 -17.22 4.80
N ARG A 85 -13.44 -17.17 4.51
CA ARG A 85 -14.02 -17.76 3.30
C ARG A 85 -13.67 -16.92 2.08
N VAL A 86 -13.19 -17.57 1.02
CA VAL A 86 -13.05 -16.96 -0.30
C VAL A 86 -14.43 -16.78 -0.92
N LEU A 87 -14.79 -15.54 -1.20
CA LEU A 87 -16.10 -15.14 -1.76
C LEU A 87 -16.06 -15.07 -3.28
N ALA A 88 -14.93 -14.64 -3.83
CA ALA A 88 -14.71 -14.54 -5.28
C ALA A 88 -13.22 -14.68 -5.60
N THR A 89 -12.95 -15.07 -6.84
CA THR A 89 -11.61 -15.11 -7.41
C THR A 89 -11.61 -14.27 -8.70
N ILE A 90 -10.68 -13.32 -8.75
CA ILE A 90 -10.54 -12.34 -9.83
C ILE A 90 -9.23 -12.64 -10.57
N PRO A 91 -9.19 -12.67 -11.90
CA PRO A 91 -7.91 -12.75 -12.61
C PRO A 91 -7.02 -11.55 -12.29
N ALA A 92 -5.76 -11.79 -11.97
CA ALA A 92 -4.76 -10.73 -11.87
C ALA A 92 -4.15 -10.46 -13.25
N PRO A 93 -3.61 -9.25 -13.50
CA PRO A 93 -2.86 -8.97 -14.72
C PRO A 93 -1.71 -9.96 -14.91
N ALA A 94 -1.55 -10.48 -16.13
CA ALA A 94 -0.50 -11.44 -16.47
C ALA A 94 0.91 -10.87 -16.17
N GLY A 95 1.83 -11.73 -15.72
CA GLY A 95 3.22 -11.35 -15.41
C GLY A 95 3.52 -11.21 -13.92
N GLY A 96 2.62 -11.66 -13.06
CA GLY A 96 2.78 -11.68 -11.60
C GLY A 96 2.60 -10.32 -10.94
N GLY A 97 1.90 -10.30 -9.83
CA GLY A 97 1.68 -9.09 -9.04
C GLY A 97 2.55 -9.04 -7.79
N SER A 98 2.84 -7.83 -7.30
CA SER A 98 3.62 -7.58 -6.09
C SER A 98 2.83 -6.83 -5.02
N GLY A 99 2.23 -5.70 -5.36
CA GLY A 99 1.43 -4.87 -4.48
C GLY A 99 -0.05 -4.89 -4.85
N LEU A 100 -0.91 -4.57 -3.89
CA LEU A 100 -2.35 -4.45 -4.10
C LEU A 100 -2.90 -3.32 -3.24
N ALA A 101 -3.77 -2.48 -3.81
CA ALA A 101 -4.51 -1.46 -3.09
C ALA A 101 -5.96 -1.40 -3.57
N TRP A 102 -6.86 -0.97 -2.69
CA TRP A 102 -8.23 -0.62 -3.03
C TRP A 102 -8.40 0.88 -3.05
N ALA A 103 -8.98 1.41 -4.12
CA ALA A 103 -9.29 2.83 -4.23
C ALA A 103 -10.45 3.08 -5.19
N GLU A 104 -11.38 3.92 -4.78
CA GLU A 104 -12.44 4.45 -5.64
C GLU A 104 -13.22 3.36 -6.40
N GLY A 105 -13.51 2.24 -5.71
CA GLY A 105 -14.22 1.11 -6.31
C GLY A 105 -13.39 0.24 -7.25
N THR A 106 -12.08 0.41 -7.30
CA THR A 106 -11.16 -0.34 -8.17
C THR A 106 -9.99 -0.93 -7.39
N LEU A 107 -9.31 -1.92 -7.97
CA LEU A 107 -8.05 -2.43 -7.45
C LEU A 107 -6.87 -1.86 -8.25
N TRP A 108 -5.78 -1.59 -7.53
CA TRP A 108 -4.50 -1.19 -8.08
C TRP A 108 -3.48 -2.29 -7.83
N VAL A 109 -2.92 -2.85 -8.89
CA VAL A 109 -2.01 -4.00 -8.86
C VAL A 109 -0.63 -3.57 -9.28
N GLY A 110 0.33 -3.63 -8.38
CA GLY A 110 1.74 -3.43 -8.69
C GLY A 110 2.35 -4.68 -9.31
N GLN A 111 3.23 -4.50 -10.30
CA GLN A 111 4.04 -5.55 -10.90
C GLN A 111 5.52 -5.23 -10.74
N HIS A 112 6.23 -6.07 -9.99
CA HIS A 112 7.63 -5.83 -9.65
C HIS A 112 8.53 -5.74 -10.89
N ARG A 113 8.71 -6.85 -11.60
CA ARG A 113 9.64 -6.92 -12.75
C ARG A 113 9.18 -6.13 -13.95
N ALA A 114 7.88 -6.05 -14.17
CA ALA A 114 7.31 -5.27 -15.26
C ALA A 114 7.36 -3.76 -15.03
N ARG A 115 7.63 -3.33 -13.78
CA ARG A 115 7.67 -1.91 -13.38
C ARG A 115 6.39 -1.17 -13.73
N LYS A 116 5.24 -1.79 -13.44
CA LYS A 116 3.91 -1.26 -13.78
C LYS A 116 2.99 -1.28 -12.57
N ILE A 117 2.01 -0.40 -12.63
CA ILE A 117 0.86 -0.39 -11.72
C ILE A 117 -0.38 -0.37 -12.60
N HIS A 118 -1.24 -1.39 -12.47
CA HIS A 118 -2.49 -1.50 -13.20
C HIS A 118 -3.66 -1.12 -12.31
N GLN A 119 -4.54 -0.27 -12.80
CA GLN A 119 -5.89 -0.13 -12.25
C GLN A 119 -6.78 -1.16 -12.93
N ILE A 120 -7.48 -1.97 -12.17
CA ILE A 120 -8.32 -3.04 -12.69
C ILE A 120 -9.74 -2.97 -12.14
N ASP A 121 -10.67 -3.48 -12.93
CA ASP A 121 -12.04 -3.71 -12.50
C ASP A 121 -12.08 -4.89 -11.50
N PRO A 122 -12.63 -4.73 -10.30
CA PRO A 122 -12.61 -5.76 -9.26
C PRO A 122 -13.60 -6.91 -9.50
N GLN A 123 -14.46 -6.82 -10.49
CA GLN A 123 -15.40 -7.89 -10.84
C GLN A 123 -14.86 -8.79 -11.95
N THR A 124 -14.16 -8.20 -12.91
CA THR A 124 -13.72 -8.90 -14.12
C THR A 124 -12.21 -9.12 -14.20
N GLY A 125 -11.42 -8.35 -13.45
CA GLY A 125 -9.96 -8.30 -13.56
C GLY A 125 -9.47 -7.53 -14.80
N ALA A 126 -10.38 -6.91 -15.57
CA ALA A 126 -10.01 -6.15 -16.76
C ALA A 126 -9.13 -4.95 -16.40
N VAL A 127 -8.03 -4.77 -17.13
CA VAL A 127 -7.14 -3.63 -16.97
C VAL A 127 -7.81 -2.38 -17.52
N LEU A 128 -8.09 -1.41 -16.65
CA LEU A 128 -8.69 -0.12 -17.00
C LEU A 128 -7.62 0.89 -17.40
N ARG A 129 -6.46 0.83 -16.76
CA ARG A 129 -5.33 1.74 -17.00
C ARG A 129 -4.02 1.12 -16.49
N THR A 130 -2.92 1.55 -17.10
CA THR A 130 -1.56 1.18 -16.70
C THR A 130 -0.73 2.43 -16.49
N ILE A 131 0.04 2.44 -15.39
CA ILE A 131 1.08 3.44 -15.09
C ILE A 131 2.41 2.72 -15.14
N GLU A 132 3.40 3.32 -15.80
CA GLU A 132 4.78 2.82 -15.81
C GLU A 132 5.60 3.46 -14.71
N SER A 133 6.46 2.68 -14.08
CA SER A 133 7.45 3.12 -13.11
C SER A 133 8.85 2.94 -13.67
N ASN A 134 9.76 3.85 -13.34
CA ASN A 134 11.17 3.70 -13.70
C ASN A 134 11.96 2.82 -12.73
N ARG A 135 11.29 2.22 -11.72
CA ARG A 135 11.87 1.28 -10.75
C ARG A 135 10.95 0.07 -10.54
N PHE A 136 11.49 -0.99 -9.97
CA PHE A 136 10.70 -2.15 -9.55
C PHE A 136 9.63 -1.71 -8.54
N VAL A 137 8.37 -2.10 -8.79
CA VAL A 137 7.23 -1.79 -7.93
C VAL A 137 7.06 -2.92 -6.92
N THR A 138 6.96 -2.59 -5.63
CA THR A 138 6.72 -3.55 -4.55
C THR A 138 5.30 -3.40 -3.99
N GLY A 139 5.12 -2.75 -2.83
CA GLY A 139 3.80 -2.44 -2.29
C GLY A 139 3.11 -1.29 -3.03
N VAL A 140 1.78 -1.25 -2.98
CA VAL A 140 0.97 -0.15 -3.52
C VAL A 140 -0.09 0.19 -2.48
N THR A 141 -0.36 1.48 -2.25
CA THR A 141 -1.46 1.95 -1.43
C THR A 141 -2.06 3.24 -1.96
N TRP A 142 -3.30 3.49 -1.57
CA TRP A 142 -4.02 4.73 -1.87
C TRP A 142 -4.45 5.41 -0.58
N SER A 143 -4.16 6.69 -0.44
CA SER A 143 -4.57 7.47 0.71
C SER A 143 -4.83 8.92 0.35
N ASP A 144 -5.98 9.46 0.74
CA ASP A 144 -6.39 10.85 0.52
C ASP A 144 -6.28 11.32 -0.95
N GLY A 145 -6.66 10.46 -1.89
CA GLY A 145 -6.57 10.76 -3.33
C GLY A 145 -5.13 10.69 -3.87
N GLU A 146 -4.19 10.10 -3.14
CA GLU A 146 -2.79 9.95 -3.52
C GLU A 146 -2.44 8.48 -3.72
N LEU A 147 -1.77 8.19 -4.82
CA LEU A 147 -1.21 6.86 -5.09
C LEU A 147 0.24 6.82 -4.61
N TRP A 148 0.53 5.88 -3.72
CA TRP A 148 1.86 5.60 -3.24
C TRP A 148 2.29 4.19 -3.59
N HIS A 149 3.56 4.00 -3.86
CA HIS A 149 4.13 2.67 -4.05
C HIS A 149 5.53 2.56 -3.45
N GLY A 150 5.86 1.36 -3.00
CA GLY A 150 7.21 0.99 -2.63
C GLY A 150 8.05 0.64 -3.86
N THR A 151 9.35 0.79 -3.72
CA THR A 151 10.32 0.30 -4.71
C THR A 151 11.41 -0.51 -4.00
N TRP A 152 12.07 -1.39 -4.75
CA TRP A 152 13.31 -1.99 -4.34
C TRP A 152 14.21 -2.21 -5.56
N GLU A 153 15.39 -1.60 -5.55
CA GLU A 153 16.37 -1.70 -6.63
C GLU A 153 17.75 -1.30 -6.07
N ASP A 154 18.79 -2.02 -6.46
CA ASP A 154 20.17 -1.77 -6.03
C ASP A 154 20.32 -1.74 -4.48
N ASP A 155 19.68 -2.70 -3.78
CA ASP A 155 19.65 -2.83 -2.33
C ASP A 155 19.06 -1.61 -1.59
N ALA A 156 18.32 -0.76 -2.30
CA ALA A 156 17.64 0.42 -1.76
C ALA A 156 16.13 0.37 -1.98
N SER A 157 15.38 0.80 -0.99
CA SER A 157 13.92 0.98 -1.06
C SER A 157 13.54 2.44 -0.89
N GLU A 158 12.50 2.83 -1.60
CA GLU A 158 11.84 4.13 -1.46
C GLU A 158 10.33 3.94 -1.38
N LEU A 159 9.64 4.85 -0.69
CA LEU A 159 8.21 5.05 -0.81
C LEU A 159 7.99 6.25 -1.71
N ARG A 160 7.23 6.09 -2.78
CA ARG A 160 7.01 7.12 -3.79
C ARG A 160 5.56 7.50 -3.90
N ARG A 161 5.27 8.79 -3.80
CA ARG A 161 4.00 9.36 -4.21
C ARG A 161 4.07 9.70 -5.69
N ILE A 162 3.10 9.22 -6.44
CA ILE A 162 3.01 9.47 -7.88
C ILE A 162 1.68 10.13 -8.24
N ASP A 163 1.68 10.89 -9.32
CA ASP A 163 0.44 11.32 -9.95
C ASP A 163 -0.25 10.10 -10.56
N PRO A 164 -1.48 9.75 -10.13
CA PRO A 164 -2.14 8.55 -10.61
C PRO A 164 -2.56 8.62 -12.09
N ARG A 165 -2.50 9.77 -12.73
CA ARG A 165 -2.83 9.94 -14.15
C ARG A 165 -1.61 9.81 -15.06
N THR A 166 -0.45 10.33 -14.61
CA THR A 166 0.75 10.42 -15.44
C THR A 166 1.85 9.46 -15.02
N GLY A 167 1.84 8.99 -13.76
CA GLY A 167 2.94 8.21 -13.18
C GLY A 167 4.12 9.08 -12.74
N GLU A 168 4.04 10.41 -12.87
CA GLU A 168 5.09 11.30 -12.43
C GLU A 168 5.35 11.16 -10.92
N VAL A 169 6.63 11.01 -10.54
CA VAL A 169 7.04 10.94 -9.13
C VAL A 169 7.03 12.35 -8.53
N LEU A 170 6.12 12.57 -7.60
CA LEU A 170 5.93 13.86 -6.93
C LEU A 170 6.78 13.96 -5.66
N GLU A 171 6.91 12.87 -4.92
CA GLU A 171 7.65 12.79 -3.66
C GLU A 171 8.28 11.41 -3.47
N SER A 172 9.42 11.36 -2.79
CA SER A 172 10.12 10.12 -2.45
C SER A 172 10.63 10.17 -1.01
N LEU A 173 10.41 9.08 -0.27
CA LEU A 173 10.97 8.82 1.05
C LEU A 173 12.00 7.71 0.92
N GLU A 174 13.26 8.01 1.18
CA GLU A 174 14.36 7.05 1.15
C GLU A 174 14.36 6.21 2.44
N MET A 175 14.24 4.90 2.31
CA MET A 175 14.35 3.99 3.45
C MET A 175 15.82 3.90 3.92
N PRO A 176 16.07 3.60 5.21
CA PRO A 176 17.42 3.33 5.67
C PRO A 176 18.08 2.19 4.89
N PRO A 177 19.42 2.20 4.76
CA PRO A 177 20.15 1.12 4.07
C PRO A 177 19.78 -0.26 4.59
N GLY A 178 19.58 -1.23 3.69
CA GLY A 178 19.22 -2.60 4.01
C GLY A 178 17.76 -2.81 4.45
N VAL A 179 16.94 -1.77 4.50
CA VAL A 179 15.51 -1.88 4.79
C VAL A 179 14.73 -2.11 3.51
N VAL A 180 14.17 -3.31 3.37
CA VAL A 180 13.32 -3.70 2.24
C VAL A 180 11.88 -3.25 2.49
N VAL A 181 11.20 -2.81 1.43
CA VAL A 181 9.74 -2.60 1.39
C VAL A 181 9.15 -3.60 0.40
N SER A 182 8.38 -4.57 0.90
CA SER A 182 7.69 -5.59 0.09
C SER A 182 6.20 -5.29 -0.08
N GLY A 183 5.54 -4.80 0.95
CA GLY A 183 4.15 -4.37 0.98
C GLY A 183 4.05 -2.93 1.48
N LEU A 184 2.94 -2.28 1.18
CA LEU A 184 2.69 -0.90 1.60
C LEU A 184 1.20 -0.68 1.80
N GLU A 185 0.82 -0.14 2.97
CA GLU A 185 -0.55 0.29 3.26
C GLU A 185 -0.56 1.55 4.12
N SER A 186 -1.53 2.42 3.92
CA SER A 186 -1.79 3.58 4.76
C SER A 186 -2.72 3.22 5.92
N ASP A 187 -2.49 3.79 7.10
CA ASP A 187 -3.44 3.73 8.21
C ASP A 187 -4.64 4.69 8.04
N GLY A 188 -4.69 5.41 6.92
CA GLY A 188 -5.66 6.47 6.68
C GLY A 188 -5.33 7.79 7.39
N GLY A 189 -4.25 7.84 8.17
CA GLY A 189 -3.77 8.97 8.93
C GLY A 189 -2.35 9.40 8.53
N ASP A 190 -1.45 9.38 9.50
CA ASP A 190 -0.08 9.89 9.35
C ASP A 190 0.99 8.78 9.27
N GLN A 191 0.61 7.52 9.05
CA GLN A 191 1.54 6.41 8.97
C GLN A 191 1.27 5.51 7.76
N PHE A 192 2.35 4.89 7.29
CA PHE A 192 2.34 3.74 6.42
C PHE A 192 2.78 2.50 7.17
N PHE A 193 2.15 1.36 6.91
CA PHE A 193 2.65 0.05 7.26
C PHE A 193 3.41 -0.53 6.06
N CYS A 194 4.67 -0.91 6.28
CA CYS A 194 5.56 -1.43 5.26
C CYS A 194 5.96 -2.86 5.59
N GLY A 195 5.67 -3.80 4.70
CA GLY A 195 6.19 -5.16 4.78
C GLY A 195 7.71 -5.17 4.57
N GLY A 196 8.41 -5.94 5.35
CA GLY A 196 9.88 -5.96 5.38
C GLY A 196 10.53 -7.15 4.67
N GLY A 197 9.81 -7.86 3.80
CA GLY A 197 10.33 -9.02 3.08
C GLY A 197 10.91 -10.07 4.03
N ASN A 198 12.10 -10.57 3.71
CA ASN A 198 12.81 -11.62 4.49
C ASN A 198 13.21 -11.21 5.91
N SER A 199 12.94 -9.96 6.33
CA SER A 199 13.15 -9.61 7.74
C SER A 199 12.07 -10.16 8.68
N GLY A 200 10.96 -10.69 8.14
CA GLY A 200 9.80 -11.14 8.92
C GLY A 200 9.09 -10.01 9.69
N LYS A 201 9.35 -8.75 9.36
CA LYS A 201 8.87 -7.58 10.10
C LYS A 201 7.87 -6.76 9.28
N VAL A 202 7.00 -6.03 9.99
CA VAL A 202 6.26 -4.89 9.46
C VAL A 202 6.78 -3.62 10.14
N ARG A 203 6.91 -2.53 9.40
CA ARG A 203 7.37 -1.23 9.92
C ARG A 203 6.31 -0.18 9.76
N ALA A 204 6.06 0.60 10.81
CA ALA A 204 5.31 1.83 10.71
C ALA A 204 6.27 2.97 10.31
N VAL A 205 5.96 3.64 9.22
CA VAL A 205 6.74 4.75 8.66
C VAL A 205 5.87 5.99 8.64
N ARG A 206 6.40 7.12 9.12
CA ARG A 206 5.65 8.37 9.12
C ARG A 206 5.32 8.82 7.70
N ARG A 207 4.05 9.07 7.45
CA ARG A 207 3.58 9.67 6.20
C ARG A 207 3.85 11.18 6.23
N PRO A 208 4.39 11.79 5.17
CA PRO A 208 4.54 13.23 5.10
C PRO A 208 3.19 13.92 5.18
N ARG A 209 3.08 14.93 6.03
CA ARG A 209 1.89 15.78 6.06
C ARG A 209 1.80 16.60 4.77
N ARG A 210 0.62 16.68 4.18
CA ARG A 210 0.37 17.70 3.15
C ARG A 210 0.63 19.06 3.79
N GLY A 211 1.50 19.85 3.19
CA GLY A 211 1.56 21.27 3.52
C GLY A 211 0.17 21.84 3.33
N SER A 212 -0.41 22.47 4.36
CA SER A 212 -1.65 23.22 4.21
C SER A 212 -1.46 24.17 3.03
N ALA A 213 -2.28 24.02 1.97
CA ALA A 213 -2.33 25.00 0.93
C ALA A 213 -2.60 26.34 1.64
N ALA A 214 -1.65 27.27 1.55
CA ALA A 214 -1.85 28.61 2.08
C ALA A 214 -3.17 29.12 1.47
N SER A 215 -4.18 29.30 2.32
CA SER A 215 -5.40 29.97 1.94
C SER A 215 -4.99 31.36 1.43
N SER A 216 -4.96 31.52 0.11
CA SER A 216 -4.82 32.83 -0.49
C SER A 216 -6.00 33.67 0.01
N GLY A 217 -5.71 34.54 0.99
CA GLY A 217 -6.69 35.49 1.52
C GLY A 217 -7.29 36.26 0.37
N ALA A 218 -8.59 36.06 0.14
CA ALA A 218 -9.37 36.95 -0.69
C ALA A 218 -9.34 38.32 -0.03
N ALA A 219 -8.62 39.26 -0.62
CA ALA A 219 -8.72 40.68 -0.27
C ALA A 219 -10.14 41.12 -0.52
N SER A 220 -10.84 41.55 0.51
CA SER A 220 -12.14 42.19 0.42
C SER A 220 -12.01 43.47 -0.42
N PRO A 221 -12.93 43.72 -1.39
CA PRO A 221 -12.98 44.97 -2.10
C PRO A 221 -13.41 46.08 -1.13
N GLY A 222 -12.62 47.14 -1.07
CA GLY A 222 -12.92 48.31 -0.24
C GLY A 222 -14.25 48.97 -0.62
N GLU A 223 -14.95 49.36 0.38
CA GLU A 223 -16.20 50.14 0.38
C GLU A 223 -15.92 51.55 -0.20
N PRO A 224 -16.72 52.09 -1.19
CA PRO A 224 -16.50 53.42 -1.68
C PRO A 224 -17.06 54.46 -0.69
N ALA A 225 -16.25 55.44 -0.34
CA ALA A 225 -16.62 56.57 0.47
C ALA A 225 -17.73 57.36 -0.18
N ARG A 226 -18.83 57.58 0.53
CA ARG A 226 -19.88 58.56 0.19
C ARG A 226 -19.43 59.97 0.54
N LYS A 227 -19.51 60.86 -0.43
CA LYS A 227 -19.60 62.30 -0.26
C LYS A 227 -21.05 62.70 -0.04
#